data_8cae0861a5470ebf193699fb5994d202
#
_entry.id   8cae0861a5470ebf193699fb5994d202
#
_cell.length_a   1.000
_cell.length_b   1.000
_cell.length_c   1.000
_cell.angle_alpha   90.00
_cell.angle_beta   90.00
_cell.angle_gamma   90.00
#
_symmetry.space_group_name_H-M   'P 1'
#
loop_
_entity.id
_entity.type
_entity.pdbx_description
1 polymer ?
#
loop_
_entity_poly.entity_id
_entity_poly.type
_entity_poly.pdbx_seq_one_letter_code
_entity_poly.pdbx_strand_id
1 'polypeptide(L)'
;LYLTNIIFEKSIIKKNNIVVPIVFLALCMPLFEFNLLMIGNFILIISLNEVFNLYQKTNPFTNLFNCSFAISACMVIFNYYFGLFYILIPLSLYIFGNNSWRSYIVSIIGLLCPIIIFYFLKFNGIYLNFEKQHGISLLNIYELKYWIILFFIICFFSALELLIWINKKSSKSRRCFFIIFLYLIVSISIFLFSGDSDFLLFSIAPISIIFSN
;
A
#
# COMPACT_ATOMS: atom_id res chain seq x y z
N LEU A 1 7.28 -10.24 -9.49
CA LEU A 1 7.01 -11.66 -9.16
C LEU A 1 6.15 -11.82 -7.91
N TYR A 2 6.52 -11.20 -6.75
CA TYR A 2 5.74 -11.33 -5.52
C TYR A 2 4.31 -10.77 -5.67
N LEU A 3 4.17 -9.60 -6.24
CA LEU A 3 2.89 -8.94 -6.48
C LEU A 3 1.98 -9.76 -7.42
N THR A 4 2.54 -10.36 -8.46
CA THR A 4 1.80 -11.25 -9.37
C THR A 4 1.33 -12.52 -8.68
N ASN A 5 2.16 -13.12 -7.83
CA ASN A 5 1.78 -14.31 -7.08
C ASN A 5 0.62 -14.03 -6.11
N ILE A 6 0.68 -12.92 -5.37
CA ILE A 6 -0.42 -12.51 -4.49
C ILE A 6 -1.74 -12.39 -5.25
N ILE A 7 -1.72 -11.73 -6.39
CA ILE A 7 -2.91 -11.48 -7.21
C ILE A 7 -3.49 -12.78 -7.75
N PHE A 8 -2.62 -13.69 -8.18
CA PHE A 8 -3.02 -14.99 -8.69
C PHE A 8 -3.56 -15.92 -7.60
N GLU A 9 -2.84 -16.08 -6.48
CA GLU A 9 -3.28 -16.91 -5.34
C GLU A 9 -4.61 -16.45 -4.75
N LYS A 10 -4.88 -15.15 -4.74
CA LYS A 10 -6.14 -14.58 -4.25
C LYS A 10 -7.27 -14.63 -5.27
N SER A 11 -7.03 -15.17 -6.47
CA SER A 11 -8.02 -15.25 -7.57
C SER A 11 -8.55 -13.87 -7.97
N ILE A 12 -7.75 -12.81 -7.78
CA ILE A 12 -8.10 -11.45 -8.18
C ILE A 12 -8.08 -11.38 -9.71
N ILE A 13 -7.05 -11.96 -10.33
CA ILE A 13 -6.94 -12.12 -11.77
C ILE A 13 -6.89 -13.63 -12.09
N LYS A 14 -7.65 -14.07 -13.09
CA LYS A 14 -7.79 -15.50 -13.44
C LYS A 14 -6.59 -16.13 -14.12
N LYS A 15 -5.68 -15.33 -14.70
CA LYS A 15 -4.49 -15.82 -15.42
C LYS A 15 -3.24 -15.16 -14.85
N ASN A 16 -2.13 -15.91 -14.88
CA ASN A 16 -0.80 -15.30 -14.65
C ASN A 16 -0.59 -14.20 -15.68
N ASN A 17 -0.65 -12.96 -15.21
CA ASN A 17 -0.60 -11.81 -16.08
C ASN A 17 0.77 -11.16 -15.99
N ILE A 18 1.56 -11.31 -17.05
CA ILE A 18 2.89 -10.69 -17.17
C ILE A 18 2.79 -9.15 -17.26
N VAL A 19 1.60 -8.63 -17.57
CA VAL A 19 1.34 -7.19 -17.70
C VAL A 19 1.56 -6.48 -16.36
N VAL A 20 1.14 -7.08 -15.23
CA VAL A 20 1.33 -6.46 -13.89
C VAL A 20 2.79 -6.05 -13.62
N PRO A 21 3.78 -6.97 -13.70
CA PRO A 21 5.17 -6.59 -13.43
C PRO A 21 5.74 -5.65 -14.48
N ILE A 22 5.31 -5.74 -15.74
CA ILE A 22 5.77 -4.83 -16.80
C ILE A 22 5.28 -3.42 -16.52
N VAL A 23 3.99 -3.25 -16.24
CA VAL A 23 3.40 -1.94 -15.91
C VAL A 23 4.02 -1.39 -14.62
N PHE A 24 4.20 -2.23 -13.60
CA PHE A 24 4.84 -1.83 -12.36
C PHE A 24 6.28 -1.30 -12.60
N LEU A 25 7.09 -2.04 -13.36
CA LEU A 25 8.46 -1.62 -13.68
C LEU A 25 8.48 -0.36 -14.54
N ALA A 26 7.63 -0.28 -15.56
CA ALA A 26 7.54 0.90 -16.42
C ALA A 26 7.15 2.16 -15.63
N LEU A 27 6.24 2.02 -14.66
CA LEU A 27 5.82 3.11 -13.79
C LEU A 27 6.87 3.45 -12.72
N CYS A 28 7.69 2.50 -12.28
CA CYS A 28 8.79 2.77 -11.36
C CYS A 28 9.99 3.46 -12.01
N MET A 29 10.25 3.23 -13.31
CA MET A 29 11.48 3.70 -13.96
C MET A 29 11.81 5.18 -13.74
N PRO A 30 10.89 6.14 -13.90
CA PRO A 30 11.21 7.57 -13.72
C PRO A 30 11.35 7.98 -12.26
N LEU A 31 10.87 7.15 -11.32
CA LEU A 31 10.97 7.38 -9.87
C LEU A 31 12.08 6.51 -9.25
N PHE A 32 12.91 5.85 -10.11
CA PHE A 32 13.89 4.88 -9.69
C PHE A 32 15.17 5.56 -9.17
N GLU A 33 15.05 6.20 -8.03
CA GLU A 33 16.19 6.41 -7.15
C GLU A 33 16.09 5.44 -5.98
N PHE A 34 17.20 4.76 -5.67
CA PHE A 34 17.23 3.79 -4.57
C PHE A 34 17.05 4.55 -3.25
N ASN A 35 15.80 4.77 -2.88
CA ASN A 35 15.42 5.53 -1.72
C ASN A 35 14.84 4.59 -0.64
N LEU A 36 15.05 4.92 0.63
CA LEU A 36 14.46 4.24 1.78
C LEU A 36 12.93 4.07 1.65
N LEU A 37 12.25 4.98 0.97
CA LEU A 37 10.81 4.90 0.67
C LEU A 37 10.45 3.68 -0.20
N MET A 38 11.35 3.19 -1.06
CA MET A 38 11.12 1.96 -1.82
C MET A 38 11.02 0.74 -0.92
N ILE A 39 11.86 0.66 0.11
CA ILE A 39 11.80 -0.43 1.09
C ILE A 39 10.48 -0.37 1.84
N GLY A 40 10.07 0.83 2.25
CA GLY A 40 8.76 1.05 2.89
C GLY A 40 7.59 0.63 1.99
N ASN A 41 7.63 0.98 0.70
CA ASN A 41 6.61 0.55 -0.26
C ASN A 41 6.55 -0.98 -0.42
N PHE A 42 7.71 -1.64 -0.43
CA PHE A 42 7.76 -3.11 -0.49
C PHE A 42 7.11 -3.74 0.75
N ILE A 43 7.38 -3.20 1.94
CA ILE A 43 6.75 -3.66 3.19
C ILE A 43 5.24 -3.42 3.15
N LEU A 44 4.76 -2.30 2.57
CA LEU A 44 3.33 -2.05 2.39
C LEU A 44 2.68 -3.07 1.44
N ILE A 45 3.35 -3.48 0.37
CA ILE A 45 2.85 -4.53 -0.53
C ILE A 45 2.73 -5.87 0.22
N ILE A 46 3.69 -6.19 1.10
CA ILE A 46 3.60 -7.37 1.95
C ILE A 46 2.41 -7.24 2.92
N SER A 47 2.23 -6.08 3.54
CA SER A 47 1.11 -5.83 4.44
C SER A 47 -0.25 -5.94 3.72
N LEU A 48 -0.33 -5.52 2.47
CA LEU A 48 -1.52 -5.67 1.64
C LEU A 48 -1.88 -7.16 1.43
N ASN A 49 -0.90 -8.04 1.27
CA ASN A 49 -1.13 -9.48 1.21
C ASN A 49 -1.74 -10.02 2.51
N GLU A 50 -1.25 -9.55 3.66
CA GLU A 50 -1.82 -9.94 4.95
C GLU A 50 -3.28 -9.46 5.08
N VAL A 51 -3.60 -8.26 4.56
CA VAL A 51 -4.99 -7.78 4.49
C VAL A 51 -5.86 -8.70 3.64
N PHE A 52 -5.39 -9.14 2.47
CA PHE A 52 -6.16 -10.08 1.64
C PHE A 52 -6.35 -11.44 2.29
N ASN A 53 -5.41 -11.86 3.15
CA ASN A 53 -5.54 -13.08 3.94
C ASN A 53 -6.65 -13.02 4.99
N LEU A 54 -7.19 -11.84 5.31
CA LEU A 54 -8.31 -11.69 6.25
C LEU A 54 -9.64 -12.20 5.68
N TYR A 55 -9.75 -12.37 4.36
CA TYR A 55 -11.00 -12.80 3.75
C TYR A 55 -11.41 -14.20 4.21
N GLN A 56 -12.55 -14.30 4.88
CA GLN A 56 -13.16 -15.55 5.40
C GLN A 56 -12.24 -16.38 6.34
N LYS A 57 -11.25 -15.76 6.96
CA LYS A 57 -10.37 -16.46 7.90
C LYS A 57 -11.05 -16.53 9.27
N THR A 58 -11.08 -17.73 9.86
CA THR A 58 -11.67 -17.96 11.19
C THR A 58 -10.88 -17.28 12.31
N ASN A 59 -9.54 -17.24 12.20
CA ASN A 59 -8.65 -16.60 13.16
C ASN A 59 -7.76 -15.56 12.45
N PRO A 60 -8.23 -14.32 12.30
CA PRO A 60 -7.50 -13.27 11.59
C PRO A 60 -6.39 -12.59 12.41
N PHE A 61 -6.24 -12.93 13.70
CA PHE A 61 -5.45 -12.15 14.67
C PHE A 61 -3.99 -12.00 14.29
N THR A 62 -3.31 -13.07 13.87
CA THR A 62 -1.91 -13.01 13.43
C THR A 62 -1.70 -12.11 12.24
N ASN A 63 -2.56 -12.19 11.24
CA ASN A 63 -2.47 -11.38 10.04
C ASN A 63 -2.74 -9.89 10.36
N LEU A 64 -3.71 -9.61 11.23
CA LEU A 64 -4.02 -8.26 11.70
C LEU A 64 -2.85 -7.65 12.47
N PHE A 65 -2.26 -8.42 13.39
CA PHE A 65 -1.09 -7.98 14.14
C PHE A 65 0.07 -7.68 13.20
N ASN A 66 0.43 -8.61 12.30
CA ASN A 66 1.54 -8.45 11.37
C ASN A 66 1.36 -7.23 10.45
N CYS A 67 0.15 -7.05 9.90
CA CYS A 67 -0.16 -5.92 9.04
C CYS A 67 -0.05 -4.59 9.79
N SER A 68 -0.65 -4.49 10.99
CA SER A 68 -0.60 -3.28 11.81
C SER A 68 0.82 -2.96 12.27
N PHE A 69 1.57 -4.00 12.66
CA PHE A 69 2.97 -3.89 13.05
C PHE A 69 3.84 -3.37 11.90
N ALA A 70 3.67 -3.94 10.70
CA ALA A 70 4.43 -3.53 9.52
C ALA A 70 4.17 -2.06 9.13
N ILE A 71 2.91 -1.63 9.13
CA ILE A 71 2.55 -0.23 8.83
C ILE A 71 3.11 0.71 9.89
N SER A 72 2.99 0.35 11.17
CA SER A 72 3.50 1.16 12.27
C SER A 72 5.04 1.21 12.28
N ALA A 73 5.72 0.11 11.97
CA ALA A 73 7.17 0.09 11.82
C ALA A 73 7.62 1.02 10.68
N CYS A 74 6.93 0.97 9.53
CA CYS A 74 7.20 1.90 8.43
C CYS A 74 6.97 3.36 8.83
N MET A 75 5.90 3.64 9.59
CA MET A 75 5.61 4.97 10.10
C MET A 75 6.73 5.52 10.97
N VAL A 76 7.28 4.69 11.84
CA VAL A 76 8.34 5.10 12.79
C VAL A 76 9.69 5.22 12.11
N ILE A 77 10.02 4.29 11.20
CA ILE A 77 11.35 4.19 10.58
C ILE A 77 11.50 5.15 9.41
N PHE A 78 10.51 5.23 8.50
CA PHE A 78 10.64 5.96 7.26
C PHE A 78 9.96 7.33 7.31
N ASN A 79 8.64 7.34 7.48
CA ASN A 79 7.88 8.59 7.48
C ASN A 79 6.51 8.39 8.14
N TYR A 80 6.05 9.41 8.89
CA TYR A 80 4.75 9.38 9.58
C TYR A 80 3.54 9.23 8.62
N TYR A 81 3.68 9.59 7.35
CA TYR A 81 2.63 9.41 6.34
C TYR A 81 2.25 7.93 6.12
N PHE A 82 3.15 6.99 6.40
CA PHE A 82 2.82 5.56 6.36
C PHE A 82 1.69 5.18 7.32
N GLY A 83 1.53 5.93 8.40
CA GLY A 83 0.45 5.74 9.37
C GLY A 83 -0.96 5.86 8.76
N LEU A 84 -1.12 6.62 7.67
CA LEU A 84 -2.41 6.75 6.97
C LEU A 84 -2.88 5.42 6.37
N PHE A 85 -1.96 4.53 6.00
CA PHE A 85 -2.32 3.18 5.52
C PHE A 85 -2.98 2.31 6.60
N TYR A 86 -2.86 2.68 7.89
CA TYR A 86 -3.58 1.97 8.94
C TYR A 86 -5.09 2.00 8.76
N ILE A 87 -5.63 3.01 8.09
CA ILE A 87 -7.07 3.12 7.77
C ILE A 87 -7.56 1.92 6.96
N LEU A 88 -6.70 1.28 6.17
CA LEU A 88 -7.06 0.09 5.39
C LEU A 88 -7.45 -1.10 6.27
N ILE A 89 -6.93 -1.20 7.48
CA ILE A 89 -7.18 -2.35 8.36
C ILE A 89 -8.63 -2.37 8.85
N PRO A 90 -9.16 -1.32 9.52
CA PRO A 90 -10.55 -1.32 9.96
C PRO A 90 -11.53 -1.39 8.77
N LEU A 91 -11.21 -0.75 7.64
CA LEU A 91 -12.03 -0.84 6.44
C LEU A 91 -12.04 -2.26 5.85
N SER A 92 -10.90 -2.95 5.85
CA SER A 92 -10.83 -4.34 5.38
C SER A 92 -11.61 -5.29 6.28
N LEU A 93 -11.57 -5.10 7.59
CA LEU A 93 -12.39 -5.88 8.55
C LEU A 93 -13.87 -5.72 8.28
N TYR A 94 -14.31 -4.49 8.02
CA TYR A 94 -15.69 -4.19 7.67
C TYR A 94 -16.09 -4.85 6.33
N ILE A 95 -15.29 -4.68 5.28
CA ILE A 95 -15.56 -5.19 3.93
C ILE A 95 -15.58 -6.72 3.91
N PHE A 96 -14.68 -7.37 4.65
CA PHE A 96 -14.59 -8.84 4.70
C PHE A 96 -15.58 -9.49 5.69
N GLY A 97 -16.25 -8.70 6.52
CA GLY A 97 -17.22 -9.20 7.49
C GLY A 97 -16.61 -9.80 8.75
N ASN A 98 -15.32 -9.55 9.01
CA ASN A 98 -14.60 -10.01 10.20
C ASN A 98 -14.68 -8.97 11.34
N ASN A 99 -15.85 -8.37 11.52
CA ASN A 99 -16.08 -7.23 12.41
C ASN A 99 -16.25 -7.68 13.87
N SER A 100 -15.17 -8.18 14.49
CA SER A 100 -15.16 -8.51 15.91
C SER A 100 -14.34 -7.47 16.70
N TRP A 101 -14.83 -7.09 17.90
CA TRP A 101 -14.12 -6.14 18.74
C TRP A 101 -12.69 -6.60 19.09
N ARG A 102 -12.47 -7.92 19.19
CA ARG A 102 -11.13 -8.51 19.41
C ARG A 102 -10.18 -8.22 18.27
N SER A 103 -10.67 -8.23 17.02
CA SER A 103 -9.86 -7.92 15.84
C SER A 103 -9.35 -6.47 15.86
N TYR A 104 -10.18 -5.54 16.32
CA TYR A 104 -9.77 -4.14 16.47
C TYR A 104 -8.72 -3.96 17.56
N ILE A 105 -8.88 -4.63 18.71
CA ILE A 105 -7.88 -4.58 19.80
C ILE A 105 -6.53 -5.11 19.31
N VAL A 106 -6.50 -6.26 18.66
CA VAL A 106 -5.26 -6.85 18.13
C VAL A 106 -4.59 -5.90 17.13
N SER A 107 -5.35 -5.25 16.27
CA SER A 107 -4.85 -4.27 15.33
C SER A 107 -4.23 -3.06 16.04
N ILE A 108 -4.87 -2.55 17.11
CA ILE A 108 -4.32 -1.44 17.91
C ILE A 108 -3.05 -1.85 18.63
N ILE A 109 -3.00 -3.05 19.20
CA ILE A 109 -1.79 -3.57 19.86
C ILE A 109 -0.64 -3.67 18.84
N GLY A 110 -0.90 -4.19 17.63
CA GLY A 110 0.08 -4.25 16.56
C GLY A 110 0.62 -2.88 16.16
N LEU A 111 -0.24 -1.85 16.14
CA LEU A 111 0.15 -0.48 15.86
C LEU A 111 1.00 0.13 16.98
N LEU A 112 0.64 -0.09 18.24
CA LEU A 112 1.33 0.50 19.38
C LEU A 112 2.71 -0.12 19.63
N CYS A 113 2.89 -1.41 19.30
CA CYS A 113 4.12 -2.15 19.61
C CYS A 113 5.38 -1.49 19.02
N PRO A 114 5.52 -1.17 17.72
CA PRO A 114 6.70 -0.49 17.18
C PRO A 114 6.90 0.91 17.75
N ILE A 115 5.82 1.63 18.02
CA ILE A 115 5.87 2.98 18.60
C ILE A 115 6.49 2.92 20.00
N ILE A 116 6.03 1.98 20.84
CA ILE A 116 6.57 1.79 22.19
C ILE A 116 8.05 1.38 22.14
N ILE A 117 8.41 0.44 21.26
CA ILE A 117 9.81 0.00 21.06
C ILE A 117 10.68 1.21 20.68
N PHE A 118 10.23 2.04 19.75
CA PHE A 118 10.97 3.22 19.30
C PHE A 118 11.20 4.22 20.45
N TYR A 119 10.15 4.54 21.21
CA TYR A 119 10.30 5.43 22.37
C TYR A 119 11.21 4.86 23.43
N PHE A 120 11.17 3.52 23.67
CA PHE A 120 12.05 2.85 24.59
C PHE A 120 13.53 2.93 24.14
N LEU A 121 13.81 2.72 22.86
CA LEU A 121 15.16 2.86 22.29
C LEU A 121 15.66 4.29 22.43
N LYS A 122 14.81 5.28 22.10
CA LYS A 122 15.15 6.69 22.24
C LYS A 122 15.46 7.08 23.68
N PHE A 123 14.71 6.56 24.65
CA PHE A 123 14.94 6.79 26.08
C PHE A 123 16.28 6.22 26.54
N ASN A 124 16.72 5.08 25.98
CA ASN A 124 18.03 4.49 26.26
C ASN A 124 19.19 5.14 25.46
N GLY A 125 18.97 6.28 24.82
CA GLY A 125 20.01 7.00 24.07
C GLY A 125 20.36 6.41 22.71
N ILE A 126 19.61 5.42 22.23
CA ILE A 126 19.77 4.85 20.89
C ILE A 126 18.94 5.68 19.92
N TYR A 127 19.58 6.62 19.25
CA TYR A 127 18.94 7.43 18.22
C TYR A 127 19.05 6.73 16.88
N LEU A 128 17.92 6.23 16.38
CA LEU A 128 17.81 5.79 15.00
C LEU A 128 17.65 7.06 14.13
N ASN A 129 18.76 7.74 13.90
CA ASN A 129 18.79 8.89 12.96
C ASN A 129 18.77 8.31 11.55
N PHE A 130 17.59 7.95 11.08
CA PHE A 130 17.37 7.88 9.63
C PHE A 130 17.31 9.33 9.17
N GLU A 131 18.44 9.85 8.66
CA GLU A 131 18.46 11.14 7.99
C GLU A 131 17.28 11.15 7.04
N LYS A 132 16.40 12.13 7.22
CA LYS A 132 15.44 12.48 6.19
C LYS A 132 16.29 12.80 4.97
N GLN A 133 16.56 11.81 4.13
CA GLN A 133 16.94 12.11 2.78
C GLN A 133 15.76 12.88 2.23
N HIS A 134 15.88 14.21 2.28
CA HIS A 134 15.08 15.08 1.44
C HIS A 134 15.44 14.61 0.04
N GLY A 135 14.63 13.67 -0.47
CA GLY A 135 14.74 13.19 -1.82
C GLY A 135 14.73 14.40 -2.72
N ILE A 136 15.53 14.31 -3.73
CA ILE A 136 15.51 15.11 -4.95
C ILE A 136 14.98 16.54 -4.70
N SER A 137 15.94 17.45 -4.45
CA SER A 137 15.73 18.85 -4.72
C SER A 137 14.85 18.97 -5.97
N LEU A 138 13.88 19.80 -5.96
CA LEU A 138 13.10 20.42 -7.05
C LEU A 138 13.66 20.34 -8.51
N LEU A 139 14.64 19.49 -8.74
CA LEU A 139 15.15 19.10 -10.01
C LEU A 139 14.01 18.46 -10.79
N ASN A 140 13.42 19.33 -11.61
CA ASN A 140 12.57 18.94 -12.71
C ASN A 140 11.14 18.48 -12.40
N ILE A 141 10.42 19.15 -11.50
CA ILE A 141 8.95 19.16 -11.55
C ILE A 141 8.47 19.42 -13.00
N TYR A 142 9.21 20.17 -13.82
CA TYR A 142 8.88 20.41 -15.23
C TYR A 142 9.04 19.15 -16.10
N GLU A 143 10.05 18.33 -15.91
CA GLU A 143 10.20 17.07 -16.65
C GLU A 143 9.25 15.98 -16.12
N LEU A 144 9.07 15.90 -14.81
CA LEU A 144 8.09 15.02 -14.18
C LEU A 144 6.64 15.43 -14.47
N LYS A 145 6.35 16.68 -14.83
CA LYS A 145 5.00 17.15 -15.11
C LYS A 145 4.27 16.32 -16.16
N TYR A 146 4.91 16.01 -17.27
CA TYR A 146 4.30 15.18 -18.31
C TYR A 146 4.06 13.75 -17.82
N TRP A 147 4.96 13.25 -17.00
CA TRP A 147 4.85 11.93 -16.42
C TRP A 147 3.71 11.83 -15.40
N ILE A 148 3.55 12.82 -14.55
CA ILE A 148 2.45 12.93 -13.61
C ILE A 148 1.11 13.00 -14.35
N ILE A 149 1.01 13.77 -15.42
CA ILE A 149 -0.20 13.85 -16.25
C ILE A 149 -0.51 12.49 -16.88
N LEU A 150 0.47 11.83 -17.47
CA LEU A 150 0.32 10.49 -18.06
C LEU A 150 -0.12 9.47 -16.99
N PHE A 151 0.46 9.54 -15.81
CA PHE A 151 0.12 8.70 -14.67
C PHE A 151 -1.36 8.89 -14.25
N PHE A 152 -1.83 10.12 -14.12
CA PHE A 152 -3.23 10.39 -13.79
C PHE A 152 -4.19 9.93 -14.90
N ILE A 153 -3.82 10.07 -16.17
CA ILE A 153 -4.60 9.58 -17.30
C ILE A 153 -4.74 8.04 -17.21
N ILE A 154 -3.65 7.32 -17.00
CA ILE A 154 -3.66 5.86 -16.84
C ILE A 154 -4.53 5.46 -15.64
N CYS A 155 -4.37 6.16 -14.51
CA CYS A 155 -5.15 5.91 -13.30
C CYS A 155 -6.65 6.11 -13.55
N PHE A 156 -7.04 7.15 -14.25
CA PHE A 156 -8.43 7.44 -14.58
C PHE A 156 -9.05 6.37 -15.48
N PHE A 157 -8.39 6.01 -16.58
CA PHE A 157 -8.89 4.97 -17.48
C PHE A 157 -8.97 3.60 -16.80
N SER A 158 -7.96 3.23 -16.00
CA SER A 158 -7.98 1.97 -15.26
C SER A 158 -9.08 1.92 -14.21
N ALA A 159 -9.39 3.04 -13.56
CA ALA A 159 -10.51 3.12 -12.61
C ALA A 159 -11.87 2.98 -13.31
N LEU A 160 -12.05 3.59 -14.48
CA LEU A 160 -13.28 3.44 -15.28
C LEU A 160 -13.47 1.98 -15.72
N GLU A 161 -12.43 1.33 -16.22
CA GLU A 161 -12.49 -0.06 -16.63
C GLU A 161 -12.83 -0.98 -15.46
N LEU A 162 -12.25 -0.73 -14.29
CA LEU A 162 -12.55 -1.47 -13.08
C LEU A 162 -14.04 -1.36 -12.69
N LEU A 163 -14.63 -0.18 -12.77
CA LEU A 163 -16.07 0.03 -12.45
C LEU A 163 -16.97 -0.80 -13.38
N ILE A 164 -16.62 -0.93 -14.66
CA ILE A 164 -17.39 -1.73 -15.63
C ILE A 164 -17.26 -3.23 -15.35
N TRP A 165 -16.06 -3.69 -15.00
CA TRP A 165 -15.77 -5.12 -14.84
C TRP A 165 -16.07 -5.68 -13.45
N ILE A 166 -16.14 -4.84 -12.40
CA ILE A 166 -16.29 -5.29 -11.01
C ILE A 166 -17.55 -6.13 -10.79
N ASN A 167 -18.62 -5.82 -11.53
CA ASN A 167 -19.89 -6.55 -11.44
C ASN A 167 -19.84 -7.96 -12.01
N LYS A 168 -18.88 -8.25 -12.89
CA LYS A 168 -18.67 -9.56 -13.51
C LYS A 168 -17.75 -10.49 -12.71
N LYS A 169 -17.14 -10.00 -11.62
CA LYS A 169 -16.18 -10.72 -10.78
C LYS A 169 -16.87 -11.45 -9.63
N SER A 170 -16.17 -12.47 -9.10
CA SER A 170 -16.61 -13.18 -7.88
C SER A 170 -16.70 -12.23 -6.68
N SER A 171 -17.51 -12.54 -5.70
CA SER A 171 -17.67 -11.73 -4.47
C SER A 171 -16.34 -11.48 -3.76
N LYS A 172 -15.46 -12.49 -3.70
CA LYS A 172 -14.11 -12.37 -3.14
C LYS A 172 -13.27 -11.36 -3.91
N SER A 173 -13.21 -11.51 -5.23
CA SER A 173 -12.44 -10.64 -6.11
C SER A 173 -12.92 -9.19 -5.99
N ARG A 174 -14.24 -8.95 -6.00
CA ARG A 174 -14.82 -7.60 -5.83
C ARG A 174 -14.37 -6.93 -4.53
N ARG A 175 -14.40 -7.65 -3.40
CA ARG A 175 -13.98 -7.11 -2.11
C ARG A 175 -12.49 -6.80 -2.09
N CYS A 176 -11.64 -7.65 -2.68
CA CYS A 176 -10.20 -7.38 -2.81
C CYS A 176 -9.92 -6.15 -3.69
N PHE A 177 -10.62 -6.01 -4.82
CA PHE A 177 -10.49 -4.82 -5.68
C PHE A 177 -10.90 -3.54 -4.97
N PHE A 178 -11.94 -3.60 -4.13
CA PHE A 178 -12.35 -2.44 -3.34
C PHE A 178 -11.24 -1.98 -2.38
N ILE A 179 -10.52 -2.93 -1.77
CA ILE A 179 -9.38 -2.60 -0.90
C ILE A 179 -8.21 -2.01 -1.72
N ILE A 180 -7.94 -2.54 -2.91
CA ILE A 180 -6.91 -2.00 -3.81
C ILE A 180 -7.25 -0.56 -4.19
N PHE A 181 -8.53 -0.28 -4.47
CA PHE A 181 -8.99 1.07 -4.77
C PHE A 181 -8.85 2.02 -3.58
N LEU A 182 -9.19 1.56 -2.37
CA LEU A 182 -8.96 2.33 -1.14
C LEU A 182 -7.46 2.60 -0.91
N TYR A 183 -6.61 1.61 -1.15
CA TYR A 183 -5.17 1.79 -1.08
C TYR A 183 -4.70 2.90 -2.03
N LEU A 184 -5.23 2.92 -3.25
CA LEU A 184 -4.92 3.94 -4.23
C LEU A 184 -5.38 5.33 -3.77
N ILE A 185 -6.57 5.46 -3.19
CA ILE A 185 -7.07 6.72 -2.63
C ILE A 185 -6.14 7.22 -1.51
N VAL A 186 -5.75 6.34 -0.59
CA VAL A 186 -4.82 6.70 0.50
C VAL A 186 -3.48 7.16 -0.05
N SER A 187 -2.91 6.46 -1.05
CA SER A 187 -1.63 6.83 -1.67
C SER A 187 -1.70 8.20 -2.35
N ILE A 188 -2.76 8.48 -3.10
CA ILE A 188 -2.96 9.78 -3.74
C ILE A 188 -3.14 10.88 -2.68
N SER A 189 -3.88 10.60 -1.62
CA SER A 189 -4.04 11.56 -0.51
C SER A 189 -2.70 11.89 0.13
N ILE A 190 -1.83 10.90 0.36
CA ILE A 190 -0.49 11.13 0.90
C ILE A 190 0.32 12.02 -0.04
N PHE A 191 0.30 11.77 -1.35
CA PHE A 191 0.97 12.60 -2.33
C PHE A 191 0.48 14.06 -2.29
N LEU A 192 -0.84 14.26 -2.22
CA LEU A 192 -1.43 15.60 -2.16
C LEU A 192 -1.08 16.35 -0.86
N PHE A 193 -1.01 15.65 0.28
CA PHE A 193 -0.66 16.25 1.57
C PHE A 193 0.84 16.50 1.73
N SER A 194 1.68 15.62 1.17
CA SER A 194 3.13 15.76 1.30
C SER A 194 3.72 16.76 0.32
N GLY A 195 3.14 16.87 -0.89
CA GLY A 195 3.68 17.66 -1.98
C GLY A 195 4.93 17.06 -2.65
N ASP A 196 5.44 15.92 -2.15
CA ASP A 196 6.65 15.29 -2.64
C ASP A 196 6.33 14.20 -3.67
N SER A 197 6.98 14.25 -4.84
CA SER A 197 6.80 13.29 -5.93
C SER A 197 7.14 11.84 -5.56
N ASP A 198 8.02 11.63 -4.59
CA ASP A 198 8.46 10.31 -4.14
C ASP A 198 7.31 9.47 -3.58
N PHE A 199 6.30 10.11 -3.01
CA PHE A 199 5.11 9.41 -2.50
C PHE A 199 4.19 8.86 -3.59
N LEU A 200 4.40 9.24 -4.86
CA LEU A 200 3.73 8.58 -6.00
C LEU A 200 4.09 7.11 -6.13
N LEU A 201 5.26 6.70 -5.62
CA LEU A 201 5.68 5.29 -5.55
C LEU A 201 4.63 4.39 -4.91
N PHE A 202 3.89 4.88 -3.90
CA PHE A 202 2.88 4.08 -3.22
C PHE A 202 1.67 3.77 -4.11
N SER A 203 1.36 4.62 -5.07
CA SER A 203 0.23 4.44 -5.97
C SER A 203 0.54 3.53 -7.17
N ILE A 204 1.82 3.23 -7.43
CA ILE A 204 2.22 2.38 -8.57
C ILE A 204 1.69 0.96 -8.41
N ALA A 205 1.79 0.38 -7.21
CA ALA A 205 1.33 -0.98 -6.97
C ALA A 205 -0.18 -1.16 -7.24
N PRO A 206 -1.10 -0.37 -6.65
CA PRO A 206 -2.52 -0.51 -6.93
C PRO A 206 -2.86 -0.20 -8.39
N ILE A 207 -2.22 0.78 -9.03
CA ILE A 207 -2.45 1.11 -10.44
C ILE A 207 -2.05 -0.04 -11.36
N SER A 208 -0.87 -0.65 -11.14
CA SER A 208 -0.42 -1.78 -11.94
C SER A 208 -1.37 -2.98 -11.86
N ILE A 209 -1.99 -3.20 -10.68
CA ILE A 209 -2.99 -4.24 -10.48
C ILE A 209 -4.29 -3.92 -11.23
N ILE A 210 -4.75 -2.68 -11.13
CA ILE A 210 -6.01 -2.23 -11.75
C ILE A 210 -5.88 -2.26 -13.27
N PHE A 211 -4.77 -1.75 -13.81
CA PHE A 211 -4.52 -1.69 -15.26
C PHE A 211 -4.38 -3.07 -15.91
N SER A 212 -3.88 -4.06 -15.18
CA SER A 212 -3.63 -5.40 -15.71
C SER A 212 -4.87 -6.30 -15.72
N ASN A 213 -6.00 -5.83 -15.26
CA ASN A 213 -7.22 -6.61 -15.10
C ASN A 213 -8.14 -6.54 -16.30
#